data_45444afcd182c003d9e1348c0dcc5d0b
#
_entry.id   45444afcd182c003d9e1348c0dcc5d0b
#
_cell.length_a   1.000
_cell.length_b   1.000
_cell.length_c   1.000
_cell.angle_alpha   90.00
_cell.angle_beta   90.00
_cell.angle_gamma   90.00
#
_symmetry.space_group_name_H-M   'P 1'
#
loop_
_entity.id
_entity.type
_entity.pdbx_description
1 polymer ?
#
loop_
_entity_poly.entity_id
_entity_poly.type
_entity_poly.pdbx_seq_one_letter_code
_entity_poly.pdbx_strand_id
1 'polypeptide(L)'
;HSFPTDALPILMNDQLFKTFYNNLKKEPFEDDRMALLNTALANSDFTSAQCLQVTKLYTFDDDRMAIMKKMYPRIVDKEAFFTVIATLTFSSNKDEMNKFVQNYGRR
;
A
#
# COMPACT_ATOMS: atom_id res chain seq x y z
N HIS A 1 -24.05 17.63 -14.40
CA HIS A 1 -22.68 18.03 -14.16
C HIS A 1 -21.91 16.93 -13.44
N SER A 2 -20.62 16.96 -13.59
CA SER A 2 -19.75 15.97 -12.98
C SER A 2 -19.36 16.38 -11.57
N PHE A 3 -19.23 15.40 -10.72
CA PHE A 3 -18.69 15.59 -9.40
C PHE A 3 -17.29 15.10 -9.33
N PRO A 4 -16.54 15.52 -8.31
CA PRO A 4 -15.21 14.98 -8.06
C PRO A 4 -15.19 13.46 -7.97
N THR A 5 -16.34 12.84 -7.66
CA THR A 5 -16.43 11.37 -7.60
C THR A 5 -16.10 10.71 -8.93
N ASP A 6 -16.21 11.46 -10.03
CA ASP A 6 -15.85 10.92 -11.34
C ASP A 6 -14.36 11.04 -11.62
N ALA A 7 -13.64 11.77 -10.83
CA ALA A 7 -12.22 11.96 -11.03
C ALA A 7 -11.46 10.68 -10.69
N LEU A 8 -10.45 10.39 -11.49
CA LEU A 8 -9.54 9.30 -11.19
C LEU A 8 -8.68 9.67 -9.99
N PRO A 9 -8.26 8.68 -9.20
CA PRO A 9 -7.30 8.92 -8.13
C PRO A 9 -6.02 9.53 -8.69
N ILE A 10 -5.40 10.34 -7.87
CA ILE A 10 -4.17 11.04 -8.24
C ILE A 10 -3.01 10.40 -7.50
N LEU A 11 -1.91 10.19 -8.23
CA LEU A 11 -0.68 9.71 -7.59
C LEU A 11 -0.25 10.70 -6.51
N MET A 12 -0.03 10.18 -5.30
CA MET A 12 0.40 11.01 -4.19
C MET A 12 1.82 11.51 -4.45
N ASN A 13 2.00 12.84 -4.47
CA ASN A 13 3.33 13.41 -4.70
C ASN A 13 4.22 13.18 -3.48
N ASP A 14 5.53 13.38 -3.67
CA ASP A 14 6.52 13.06 -2.65
C ASP A 14 6.35 13.85 -1.37
N GLN A 15 6.02 15.14 -1.49
CA GLN A 15 5.86 15.98 -0.31
C GLN A 15 4.64 15.58 0.50
N LEU A 16 3.54 15.34 -0.17
CA LEU A 16 2.32 14.88 0.50
C LEU A 16 2.53 13.49 1.10
N PHE A 17 3.24 12.63 0.39
CA PHE A 17 3.54 11.31 0.91
C PHE A 17 4.36 11.40 2.20
N LYS A 18 5.33 12.30 2.24
CA LYS A 18 6.14 12.48 3.45
C LYS A 18 5.26 12.86 4.64
N THR A 19 4.31 13.75 4.44
CA THR A 19 3.37 14.14 5.49
C THR A 19 2.51 12.94 5.92
N PHE A 20 1.98 12.21 4.94
CA PHE A 20 1.18 11.02 5.20
C PHE A 20 1.98 9.97 5.97
N TYR A 21 3.19 9.68 5.52
CA TYR A 21 4.07 8.70 6.16
C TYR A 21 4.35 9.09 7.61
N ASN A 22 4.68 10.35 7.84
CA ASN A 22 4.95 10.82 9.21
C ASN A 22 3.73 10.70 10.10
N ASN A 23 2.54 10.96 9.57
CA ASN A 23 1.31 10.80 10.33
C ASN A 23 1.05 9.34 10.67
N LEU A 24 1.26 8.43 9.71
CA LEU A 24 1.15 7.00 9.98
C LEU A 24 2.12 6.56 11.07
N LYS A 25 3.36 7.02 10.97
CA LYS A 25 4.40 6.62 11.90
C LYS A 25 4.12 7.06 13.32
N LYS A 26 3.49 8.23 13.47
CA LYS A 26 3.16 8.78 14.78
C LYS A 26 1.93 8.16 15.41
N GLU A 27 1.07 7.55 14.59
CA GLU A 27 -0.20 7.04 15.07
C GLU A 27 0.02 5.80 15.93
N PRO A 28 -0.31 5.83 17.23
CA PRO A 28 0.01 4.72 18.11
C PRO A 28 -0.96 3.54 18.03
N PHE A 29 -2.16 3.75 17.48
CA PHE A 29 -3.18 2.72 17.46
C PHE A 29 -3.41 2.21 16.03
N GLU A 30 -3.46 0.88 15.91
CA GLU A 30 -3.60 0.25 14.60
C GLU A 30 -4.90 0.62 13.89
N ASP A 31 -6.00 0.71 14.62
CA ASP A 31 -7.28 1.09 14.00
C ASP A 31 -7.20 2.48 13.39
N ASP A 32 -6.50 3.39 14.05
CA ASP A 32 -6.34 4.75 13.54
C ASP A 32 -5.39 4.79 12.36
N ARG A 33 -4.35 3.96 12.37
CA ARG A 33 -3.47 3.81 11.20
C ARG A 33 -4.24 3.30 9.99
N MET A 34 -5.07 2.29 10.19
CA MET A 34 -5.87 1.74 9.09
C MET A 34 -6.86 2.76 8.57
N ALA A 35 -7.48 3.54 9.45
CA ALA A 35 -8.40 4.60 9.02
C ALA A 35 -7.68 5.63 8.14
N LEU A 36 -6.48 6.04 8.56
CA LEU A 36 -5.68 6.99 7.81
C LEU A 36 -5.28 6.42 6.46
N LEU A 37 -4.82 5.17 6.44
CA LEU A 37 -4.45 4.51 5.20
C LEU A 37 -5.64 4.36 4.26
N ASN A 38 -6.79 3.96 4.78
CA ASN A 38 -8.01 3.83 3.96
C ASN A 38 -8.43 5.15 3.35
N THR A 39 -8.33 6.24 4.11
CA THR A 39 -8.64 7.57 3.59
C THR A 39 -7.71 7.94 2.44
N ALA A 40 -6.43 7.68 2.59
CA ALA A 40 -5.46 7.96 1.54
C ALA A 40 -5.72 7.11 0.30
N LEU A 41 -6.03 5.82 0.49
CA LEU A 41 -6.29 4.91 -0.63
C LEU A 41 -7.57 5.25 -1.39
N ALA A 42 -8.52 5.91 -0.73
CA ALA A 42 -9.75 6.33 -1.39
C ALA A 42 -9.51 7.40 -2.44
N ASN A 43 -8.45 8.20 -2.29
CA ASN A 43 -8.24 9.38 -3.12
C ASN A 43 -6.91 9.40 -3.86
N SER A 44 -6.00 8.50 -3.56
CA SER A 44 -4.64 8.56 -4.12
C SER A 44 -4.17 7.20 -4.60
N ASP A 45 -3.34 7.24 -5.62
CA ASP A 45 -2.53 6.10 -6.04
C ASP A 45 -1.13 6.27 -5.47
N PHE A 46 -0.39 5.17 -5.43
CA PHE A 46 0.94 5.14 -4.82
C PHE A 46 1.92 4.41 -5.73
N THR A 47 3.19 4.70 -5.55
CA THR A 47 4.26 3.91 -6.18
C THR A 47 4.61 2.72 -5.31
N SER A 48 5.26 1.73 -5.92
CA SER A 48 5.79 0.59 -5.16
C SER A 48 6.79 1.06 -4.10
N ALA A 49 7.61 2.07 -4.40
CA ALA A 49 8.56 2.62 -3.44
C ALA A 49 7.86 3.23 -2.23
N GLN A 50 6.75 3.93 -2.45
CA GLN A 50 5.95 4.49 -1.36
C GLN A 50 5.32 3.37 -0.53
N CYS A 51 4.78 2.36 -1.18
CA CYS A 51 4.23 1.20 -0.50
C CYS A 51 5.28 0.48 0.34
N LEU A 52 6.51 0.38 -0.20
CA LEU A 52 7.63 -0.22 0.52
C LEU A 52 7.88 0.50 1.85
N GLN A 53 7.87 1.82 1.82
CA GLN A 53 8.07 2.60 3.03
C GLN A 53 6.99 2.36 4.07
N VAL A 54 5.72 2.34 3.64
CA VAL A 54 4.60 2.07 4.54
C VAL A 54 4.72 0.66 5.13
N THR A 55 5.03 -0.31 4.28
CA THR A 55 5.18 -1.70 4.70
C THR A 55 6.24 -1.84 5.78
N LYS A 56 7.33 -1.12 5.64
CA LYS A 56 8.46 -1.18 6.59
C LYS A 56 8.16 -0.56 7.95
N LEU A 57 7.04 0.12 8.10
CA LEU A 57 6.59 0.56 9.43
C LEU A 57 6.17 -0.62 10.31
N TYR A 58 5.94 -1.77 9.71
CA TYR A 58 5.54 -2.99 10.40
C TYR A 58 6.70 -3.97 10.43
N THR A 59 6.76 -4.73 11.51
CA THR A 59 7.87 -5.67 11.73
C THR A 59 7.56 -7.07 11.23
N PHE A 60 6.31 -7.52 11.39
CA PHE A 60 5.94 -8.91 11.16
C PHE A 60 5.31 -9.11 9.80
N ASP A 61 5.55 -10.30 9.23
CA ASP A 61 5.06 -10.63 7.90
C ASP A 61 3.54 -10.51 7.77
N ASP A 62 2.79 -10.95 8.78
CA ASP A 62 1.33 -10.88 8.71
C ASP A 62 0.83 -9.47 8.49
N ASP A 63 1.40 -8.53 9.23
CA ASP A 63 1.03 -7.12 9.08
C ASP A 63 1.47 -6.57 7.74
N ARG A 64 2.68 -6.93 7.32
CA ARG A 64 3.21 -6.47 6.02
C ARG A 64 2.37 -6.98 4.86
N MET A 65 1.95 -8.25 4.93
CA MET A 65 1.10 -8.83 3.89
C MET A 65 -0.26 -8.14 3.83
N ALA A 66 -0.83 -7.82 4.99
CA ALA A 66 -2.10 -7.09 5.03
C ALA A 66 -1.98 -5.72 4.34
N ILE A 67 -0.90 -5.00 4.60
CA ILE A 67 -0.64 -3.71 3.95
C ILE A 67 -0.46 -3.90 2.45
N MET A 68 0.32 -4.89 2.04
CA MET A 68 0.56 -5.18 0.63
C MET A 68 -0.75 -5.44 -0.12
N LYS A 69 -1.60 -6.30 0.44
CA LYS A 69 -2.88 -6.63 -0.20
C LYS A 69 -3.79 -5.42 -0.28
N LYS A 70 -3.77 -4.58 0.73
CA LYS A 70 -4.60 -3.38 0.77
C LYS A 70 -4.13 -2.34 -0.24
N MET A 71 -2.84 -2.15 -0.39
CA MET A 71 -2.29 -1.11 -1.25
C MET A 71 -2.12 -1.53 -2.71
N TYR A 72 -1.98 -2.82 -2.98
CA TYR A 72 -1.66 -3.29 -4.33
C TYR A 72 -2.60 -2.76 -5.41
N PRO A 73 -3.94 -2.73 -5.21
CA PRO A 73 -4.84 -2.23 -6.26
C PRO A 73 -4.57 -0.78 -6.67
N ARG A 74 -3.92 -0.02 -5.81
CA ARG A 74 -3.67 1.40 -6.04
C ARG A 74 -2.22 1.70 -6.40
N ILE A 75 -1.45 0.67 -6.73
CA ILE A 75 -0.05 0.84 -7.12
C ILE A 75 0.02 1.11 -8.63
N VAL A 76 0.70 2.19 -9.00
CA VAL A 76 0.80 2.60 -10.42
C VAL A 76 1.92 1.89 -11.18
N ASP A 77 2.96 1.44 -10.48
CA ASP A 77 4.10 0.75 -11.08
C ASP A 77 4.18 -0.69 -10.54
N LYS A 78 3.15 -1.48 -10.87
CA LYS A 78 3.04 -2.84 -10.36
C LYS A 78 4.20 -3.74 -10.77
N GLU A 79 4.87 -3.40 -11.87
CA GLU A 79 6.06 -4.13 -12.31
C GLU A 79 7.19 -4.07 -11.28
N ALA A 80 7.20 -3.06 -10.42
CA ALA A 80 8.22 -2.92 -9.37
C ALA A 80 7.77 -3.49 -8.01
N PHE A 81 6.58 -4.05 -7.93
CA PHE A 81 6.03 -4.50 -6.65
C PHE A 81 6.82 -5.66 -6.03
N PHE A 82 7.60 -6.38 -6.83
CA PHE A 82 8.46 -7.44 -6.30
C PHE A 82 9.41 -6.91 -5.22
N THR A 83 9.74 -5.62 -5.26
CA THR A 83 10.61 -5.03 -4.24
C THR A 83 9.93 -4.97 -2.88
N VAL A 84 8.60 -4.82 -2.88
CA VAL A 84 7.83 -4.81 -1.63
C VAL A 84 7.74 -6.23 -1.07
N ILE A 85 7.44 -7.20 -1.93
CA ILE A 85 7.35 -8.60 -1.52
C ILE A 85 8.67 -9.09 -0.93
N ALA A 86 9.78 -8.59 -1.45
CA ALA A 86 11.11 -8.98 -0.96
C ALA A 86 11.36 -8.62 0.51
N THR A 87 10.54 -7.75 1.10
CA THR A 87 10.68 -7.40 2.52
C THR A 87 10.18 -8.48 3.47
N LEU A 88 9.44 -9.46 2.96
CA LEU A 88 8.92 -10.54 3.78
C LEU A 88 10.05 -11.46 4.23
N THR A 89 9.90 -12.02 5.42
CA THR A 89 10.91 -12.86 6.03
C THR A 89 10.83 -14.31 5.54
N PHE A 90 9.61 -14.85 5.45
CA PHE A 90 9.41 -16.28 5.20
C PHE A 90 9.07 -16.56 3.74
N SER A 91 9.71 -17.60 3.20
CA SER A 91 9.47 -18.00 1.80
C SER A 91 8.00 -18.32 1.52
N SER A 92 7.32 -18.96 2.48
CA SER A 92 5.91 -19.29 2.29
C SER A 92 5.05 -18.03 2.15
N ASN A 93 5.41 -16.98 2.85
CA ASN A 93 4.69 -15.70 2.77
C ASN A 93 5.00 -14.99 1.46
N LYS A 94 6.26 -15.06 1.01
CA LYS A 94 6.60 -14.53 -0.32
C LYS A 94 5.83 -15.23 -1.41
N ASP A 95 5.71 -16.56 -1.32
CA ASP A 95 4.95 -17.34 -2.29
C ASP A 95 3.48 -16.95 -2.29
N GLU A 96 2.89 -16.74 -1.11
CA GLU A 96 1.50 -16.32 -1.01
C GLU A 96 1.30 -14.98 -1.69
N MET A 97 2.17 -14.02 -1.45
CA MET A 97 2.06 -12.70 -2.05
C MET A 97 2.31 -12.72 -3.56
N ASN A 98 3.24 -13.56 -4.01
CA ASN A 98 3.46 -13.74 -5.45
C ASN A 98 2.22 -14.28 -6.13
N LYS A 99 1.55 -15.24 -5.51
CA LYS A 99 0.29 -15.78 -6.04
C LYS A 99 -0.82 -14.73 -6.03
N PHE A 100 -0.90 -13.95 -4.96
CA PHE A 100 -1.89 -12.88 -4.88
C PHE A 100 -1.74 -11.91 -6.06
N VAL A 101 -0.51 -11.47 -6.31
CA VAL A 101 -0.21 -10.52 -7.39
C VAL A 101 -0.50 -11.14 -8.76
N GLN A 102 -0.06 -12.39 -8.96
CA GLN A 102 -0.25 -13.08 -10.25
C GLN A 102 -1.73 -13.30 -10.56
N ASN A 103 -2.55 -13.50 -9.54
CA ASN A 103 -3.98 -13.80 -9.72
C ASN A 103 -4.85 -12.55 -9.62
N TYR A 104 -4.27 -11.41 -9.28
CA TYR A 104 -5.06 -10.20 -9.09
C TYR A 104 -5.76 -9.80 -10.39
N GLY A 105 -7.07 -9.54 -10.28
CA GLY A 105 -7.85 -9.13 -11.44
C GLY A 105 -8.22 -10.24 -12.40
N ARG A 106 -7.73 -11.46 -12.18
CA ARG A 106 -8.09 -12.60 -13.04
C ARG A 106 -9.38 -13.23 -12.55
N ARG A 107 -10.19 -13.68 -13.51
CA ARG A 107 -11.46 -14.32 -13.21
C ARG A 107 -11.53 -15.68 -13.86
#